data_f3cfde586c7a06a30558f19448db073d
#
_entry.id   f3cfde586c7a06a30558f19448db073d
#
_cell.length_a   1.000
_cell.length_b   1.000
_cell.length_c   1.000
_cell.angle_alpha   90.00
_cell.angle_beta   90.00
_cell.angle_gamma   90.00
#
_symmetry.space_group_name_H-M   'P 1'
#
loop_
_entity.id
_entity.type
_entity.pdbx_description
1 polymer ?
#
loop_
_entity_poly.entity_id
_entity_poly.type
_entity_poly.pdbx_seq_one_letter_code
_entity_poly.pdbx_strand_id
1 'polypeptide(L)'
;MKTIILYLALAAMMLTACTDRKPVKREAEKIDTIPVMVMQIKKCAKLYTAEYQVHKIVTHDDQEKLKGSFLQQKFDFSVPLTTRKIAIPIDATLKAYIDFGNFSEKNVRRNGDKIEIILPDPKVELTGSRIDHNEIKKHVSLIRSNFSDAEMANYEKQGRAAIISSIPRLGILDMAKESAAHALIPMITKMGYKEENITITFRKKFTDSDLPMILENNTIENGRIQ
;
A
#
# COMPACT_ATOMS: atom_id res chain seq x y z
N MET A 1 16.76 -28.54 -88.42
CA MET A 1 16.89 -27.15 -87.96
C MET A 1 15.58 -26.58 -87.32
N LYS A 2 14.42 -26.78 -87.92
CA LYS A 2 13.13 -26.27 -87.38
C LYS A 2 12.75 -26.83 -86.03
N THR A 3 13.05 -28.09 -85.75
CA THR A 3 12.76 -28.74 -84.42
C THR A 3 13.62 -28.26 -83.29
N ILE A 4 14.87 -27.90 -83.54
CA ILE A 4 15.82 -27.38 -82.54
C ILE A 4 15.40 -25.97 -82.08
N ILE A 5 14.90 -25.14 -83.03
CA ILE A 5 14.40 -23.78 -82.71
C ILE A 5 13.13 -23.86 -81.89
N LEU A 6 12.28 -24.86 -82.11
CA LEU A 6 11.06 -25.05 -81.32
C LEU A 6 11.37 -25.42 -79.82
N TYR A 7 12.38 -26.28 -79.60
CA TYR A 7 12.81 -26.66 -78.27
C TYR A 7 13.51 -25.51 -77.53
N LEU A 8 14.26 -24.69 -78.26
CA LEU A 8 14.90 -23.49 -77.68
C LEU A 8 13.88 -22.43 -77.32
N ALA A 9 12.82 -22.25 -78.10
CA ALA A 9 11.71 -21.33 -77.76
C ALA A 9 10.89 -21.83 -76.55
N LEU A 10 10.68 -23.16 -76.44
CA LEU A 10 9.96 -23.75 -75.31
C LEU A 10 10.78 -23.64 -73.99
N ALA A 11 12.11 -23.83 -74.10
CA ALA A 11 13.01 -23.68 -72.97
C ALA A 11 13.11 -22.22 -72.48
N ALA A 12 13.05 -21.24 -73.36
CA ALA A 12 13.05 -19.82 -73.06
C ALA A 12 11.75 -19.38 -72.31
N MET A 13 10.60 -20.01 -72.63
CA MET A 13 9.34 -19.73 -71.94
C MET A 13 9.28 -20.25 -70.49
N MET A 14 10.05 -21.29 -70.17
CA MET A 14 10.13 -21.83 -68.84
C MET A 14 10.98 -20.96 -67.90
N LEU A 15 11.83 -20.07 -68.38
CA LEU A 15 12.71 -19.21 -67.58
C LEU A 15 12.06 -17.89 -67.13
N THR A 16 10.88 -17.55 -67.66
CA THR A 16 10.16 -16.31 -67.24
C THR A 16 9.17 -16.50 -66.10
N ALA A 17 9.08 -17.69 -65.49
CA ALA A 17 8.19 -18.00 -64.35
C ALA A 17 8.78 -17.62 -62.94
N CYS A 18 9.84 -16.81 -62.90
CA CYS A 18 10.24 -16.15 -61.69
C CYS A 18 9.30 -14.96 -61.42
N THR A 19 8.12 -15.27 -60.95
CA THR A 19 7.18 -14.25 -60.43
C THR A 19 7.82 -13.57 -59.23
N ASP A 20 8.05 -12.27 -59.35
CA ASP A 20 8.36 -11.38 -58.23
C ASP A 20 7.30 -11.57 -57.12
N ARG A 21 7.51 -12.53 -56.26
CA ARG A 21 6.85 -12.55 -54.96
C ARG A 21 7.45 -11.39 -54.20
N LYS A 22 6.84 -10.21 -54.29
CA LYS A 22 7.08 -9.15 -53.33
C LYS A 22 6.98 -9.79 -51.95
N PRO A 23 7.99 -9.63 -51.06
CA PRO A 23 7.88 -10.11 -49.69
C PRO A 23 6.67 -9.39 -49.10
N VAL A 24 5.60 -10.13 -48.83
CA VAL A 24 4.53 -9.64 -48.00
C VAL A 24 5.23 -9.35 -46.68
N LYS A 25 5.55 -8.08 -46.42
CA LYS A 25 5.85 -7.62 -45.08
C LYS A 25 4.60 -7.98 -44.23
N ARG A 26 4.60 -9.16 -43.65
CA ARG A 26 3.74 -9.41 -42.51
C ARG A 26 4.19 -8.38 -41.47
N GLU A 27 3.49 -7.26 -41.38
CA GLU A 27 3.56 -6.48 -40.16
C GLU A 27 3.36 -7.48 -39.03
N ALA A 28 4.40 -7.67 -38.24
CA ALA A 28 4.32 -8.54 -37.07
C ALA A 28 3.11 -8.03 -36.29
N GLU A 29 2.06 -8.84 -36.30
CA GLU A 29 0.84 -8.54 -35.55
C GLU A 29 1.32 -8.18 -34.11
N LYS A 30 1.16 -6.92 -33.71
CA LYS A 30 1.62 -6.46 -32.39
C LYS A 30 0.86 -7.29 -31.39
N ILE A 31 1.53 -8.30 -30.83
CA ILE A 31 0.95 -9.16 -29.80
C ILE A 31 0.46 -8.23 -28.68
N ASP A 32 -0.81 -8.33 -28.35
CA ASP A 32 -1.36 -7.58 -27.21
C ASP A 32 -0.76 -8.15 -25.92
N THR A 33 0.16 -7.40 -25.33
CA THR A 33 0.84 -7.78 -24.10
C THR A 33 0.05 -7.44 -22.84
N ILE A 34 -1.06 -6.68 -22.95
CA ILE A 34 -1.85 -6.20 -21.81
C ILE A 34 -2.45 -7.37 -21.00
N PRO A 35 -3.11 -8.39 -21.60
CA PRO A 35 -3.65 -9.51 -20.82
C PRO A 35 -2.57 -10.27 -20.04
N VAL A 36 -1.39 -10.45 -20.67
CA VAL A 36 -0.25 -11.12 -20.02
C VAL A 36 0.26 -10.29 -18.84
N MET A 37 0.37 -8.98 -19.02
CA MET A 37 0.78 -8.05 -17.97
C MET A 37 -0.19 -8.09 -16.79
N VAL A 38 -1.48 -7.98 -17.02
CA VAL A 38 -2.53 -8.06 -15.99
C VAL A 38 -2.43 -9.37 -15.23
N MET A 39 -2.28 -10.49 -15.95
CA MET A 39 -2.12 -11.81 -15.33
C MET A 39 -0.88 -11.88 -14.43
N GLN A 40 0.25 -11.32 -14.87
CA GLN A 40 1.48 -11.32 -14.07
C GLN A 40 1.36 -10.45 -12.81
N ILE A 41 0.76 -9.27 -12.94
CA ILE A 41 0.51 -8.38 -11.80
C ILE A 41 -0.45 -9.06 -10.80
N LYS A 42 -1.53 -9.66 -11.27
CA LYS A 42 -2.49 -10.37 -10.40
C LYS A 42 -1.90 -11.56 -9.65
N LYS A 43 -0.87 -12.22 -10.18
CA LYS A 43 -0.18 -13.31 -9.46
C LYS A 43 0.43 -12.84 -8.14
N CYS A 44 0.75 -11.57 -8.02
CA CYS A 44 1.28 -11.01 -6.77
C CYS A 44 0.23 -10.83 -5.67
N ALA A 45 -1.07 -11.04 -5.96
CA ALA A 45 -2.21 -10.84 -5.05
C ALA A 45 -2.09 -9.57 -4.19
N LYS A 46 -1.20 -9.56 -3.20
CA LYS A 46 -0.79 -8.41 -2.39
C LYS A 46 0.70 -8.13 -2.61
N LEU A 47 1.05 -6.90 -2.96
CA LEU A 47 2.44 -6.45 -3.05
C LEU A 47 2.74 -5.59 -1.83
N TYR A 48 3.48 -6.12 -0.88
CA TYR A 48 3.99 -5.37 0.26
C TYR A 48 5.12 -4.46 -0.19
N THR A 49 4.95 -3.17 0.01
CA THR A 49 5.80 -2.15 -0.60
C THR A 49 6.52 -1.27 0.42
N ALA A 50 5.99 -1.18 1.65
CA ALA A 50 6.62 -0.44 2.72
C ALA A 50 6.35 -1.08 4.08
N GLU A 51 7.35 -1.04 4.96
CA GLU A 51 7.23 -1.39 6.37
C GLU A 51 7.72 -0.22 7.21
N TYR A 52 6.96 0.13 8.24
CA TYR A 52 7.25 1.25 9.12
C TYR A 52 7.16 0.80 10.57
N GLN A 53 8.22 1.05 11.34
CA GLN A 53 8.23 0.81 12.78
C GLN A 53 7.94 2.13 13.51
N VAL A 54 6.93 2.10 14.36
CA VAL A 54 6.49 3.26 15.14
C VAL A 54 6.76 2.99 16.60
N HIS A 55 7.49 3.88 17.24
CA HIS A 55 7.63 3.94 18.69
C HIS A 55 6.79 5.10 19.21
N LYS A 56 5.83 4.82 20.09
CA LYS A 56 4.92 5.81 20.67
C LYS A 56 4.89 5.70 22.17
N ILE A 57 5.13 6.81 22.86
CA ILE A 57 4.94 6.89 24.31
C ILE A 57 3.58 7.50 24.60
N VAL A 58 2.72 6.73 25.27
CA VAL A 58 1.42 7.20 25.75
C VAL A 58 1.60 7.66 27.18
N THR A 59 1.30 8.91 27.45
CA THR A 59 1.37 9.50 28.78
C THR A 59 -0.03 9.80 29.29
N HIS A 60 -0.29 9.49 30.55
CA HIS A 60 -1.51 9.87 31.25
C HIS A 60 -1.17 10.48 32.56
N ASP A 61 -1.81 11.63 32.88
CA ASP A 61 -1.69 12.35 34.12
C ASP A 61 -3.09 12.44 34.75
N ASP A 62 -3.25 11.88 35.93
CA ASP A 62 -4.52 11.78 36.62
C ASP A 62 -4.37 12.40 38.02
N GLN A 63 -5.26 13.34 38.35
CA GLN A 63 -5.33 13.98 39.60
C GLN A 63 -6.79 14.03 40.08
N GLU A 64 -7.04 13.64 41.32
CA GLU A 64 -8.39 13.76 41.89
C GLU A 64 -8.79 15.22 42.06
N LYS A 65 -10.04 15.48 41.68
CA LYS A 65 -10.66 16.79 41.82
C LYS A 65 -11.88 16.69 42.70
N LEU A 66 -11.91 17.52 43.74
CA LEU A 66 -13.10 17.67 44.55
C LEU A 66 -14.04 18.67 43.88
N LYS A 67 -15.16 18.16 43.39
CA LYS A 67 -16.20 18.97 42.74
C LYS A 67 -17.42 19.03 43.65
N GLY A 68 -17.97 20.21 43.84
CA GLY A 68 -19.18 20.40 44.63
C GLY A 68 -19.86 21.71 44.32
N SER A 69 -21.01 21.93 44.97
CA SER A 69 -21.68 23.23 44.96
C SER A 69 -22.03 23.59 46.39
N PHE A 70 -21.67 24.81 46.78
CA PHE A 70 -22.04 25.40 48.06
C PHE A 70 -22.65 26.77 47.76
N LEU A 71 -23.82 27.03 48.34
CA LEU A 71 -24.58 28.28 48.14
C LEU A 71 -24.74 28.67 46.64
N GLN A 72 -25.06 27.68 45.75
CA GLN A 72 -25.21 27.82 44.32
C GLN A 72 -23.92 28.15 43.55
N GLN A 73 -22.76 28.24 44.23
CA GLN A 73 -21.46 28.34 43.55
C GLN A 73 -20.82 26.96 43.41
N LYS A 74 -20.40 26.64 42.17
CA LYS A 74 -19.65 25.40 41.86
C LYS A 74 -18.19 25.60 42.20
N PHE A 75 -17.59 24.62 42.86
CA PHE A 75 -16.15 24.57 43.08
C PHE A 75 -15.53 23.32 42.46
N ASP A 76 -14.31 23.45 41.99
CA ASP A 76 -13.50 22.39 41.43
C ASP A 76 -12.05 22.57 41.90
N PHE A 77 -11.67 21.81 42.92
CA PHE A 77 -10.33 21.88 43.53
C PHE A 77 -9.56 20.60 43.19
N SER A 78 -8.35 20.77 42.65
CA SER A 78 -7.39 19.66 42.56
C SER A 78 -6.88 19.31 43.94
N VAL A 79 -7.07 18.07 44.36
CA VAL A 79 -6.63 17.60 45.67
C VAL A 79 -5.11 17.40 45.63
N PRO A 80 -4.32 18.09 46.48
CA PRO A 80 -2.88 17.88 46.49
C PRO A 80 -2.52 16.46 46.91
N LEU A 81 -1.37 15.96 46.45
CA LEU A 81 -0.86 14.61 46.72
C LEU A 81 -1.73 13.45 46.17
N THR A 82 -2.62 13.73 45.19
CA THR A 82 -3.44 12.69 44.55
C THR A 82 -3.00 12.40 43.11
N THR A 83 -1.84 12.86 42.69
CA THR A 83 -1.37 12.72 41.32
C THR A 83 -0.89 11.30 41.02
N ARG A 84 -1.39 10.73 39.92
CA ARG A 84 -0.85 9.52 39.31
C ARG A 84 -0.39 9.85 37.89
N LYS A 85 0.78 9.41 37.52
CA LYS A 85 1.32 9.57 36.16
C LYS A 85 1.78 8.24 35.65
N ILE A 86 1.55 7.99 34.38
CA ILE A 86 2.03 6.81 33.68
C ILE A 86 2.54 7.18 32.31
N ALA A 87 3.62 6.52 31.89
CA ALA A 87 4.15 6.57 30.54
C ALA A 87 4.33 5.13 30.03
N ILE A 88 3.66 4.79 28.95
CA ILE A 88 3.64 3.46 28.35
C ILE A 88 4.28 3.56 26.97
N PRO A 89 5.47 2.97 26.75
CA PRO A 89 6.05 2.85 25.42
C PRO A 89 5.33 1.73 24.65
N ILE A 90 4.97 2.03 23.41
CA ILE A 90 4.31 1.10 22.50
C ILE A 90 5.10 1.07 21.20
N ASP A 91 5.60 -0.11 20.84
CA ASP A 91 6.20 -0.40 19.55
C ASP A 91 5.16 -1.02 18.64
N ALA A 92 5.07 -0.54 17.42
CA ALA A 92 4.13 -1.06 16.44
C ALA A 92 4.77 -1.18 15.07
N THR A 93 4.40 -2.22 14.32
CA THR A 93 4.81 -2.41 12.94
C THR A 93 3.63 -2.22 12.01
N LEU A 94 3.77 -1.26 11.11
CA LEU A 94 2.82 -0.98 10.03
C LEU A 94 3.38 -1.51 8.73
N LYS A 95 2.56 -2.23 7.96
CA LYS A 95 2.91 -2.68 6.60
C LYS A 95 1.93 -2.10 5.61
N ALA A 96 2.46 -1.48 4.56
CA ALA A 96 1.66 -1.00 3.45
C ALA A 96 1.80 -1.95 2.25
N TYR A 97 0.70 -2.17 1.54
CA TYR A 97 0.65 -3.06 0.38
C TYR A 97 -0.38 -2.56 -0.65
N ILE A 98 -0.19 -3.00 -1.88
CA ILE A 98 -1.15 -2.84 -2.97
C ILE A 98 -1.89 -4.16 -3.16
N ASP A 99 -3.22 -4.12 -3.17
CA ASP A 99 -4.08 -5.28 -3.40
C ASP A 99 -4.49 -5.36 -4.88
N PHE A 100 -3.99 -6.38 -5.57
CA PHE A 100 -4.27 -6.60 -6.99
C PHE A 100 -5.46 -7.54 -7.26
N GLY A 101 -6.23 -7.93 -6.26
CA GLY A 101 -7.38 -8.81 -6.42
C GLY A 101 -8.36 -8.34 -7.50
N ASN A 102 -8.64 -7.04 -7.54
CA ASN A 102 -9.54 -6.40 -8.51
C ASN A 102 -8.81 -5.73 -9.70
N PHE A 103 -7.50 -5.93 -9.84
CA PHE A 103 -6.74 -5.39 -10.97
C PHE A 103 -7.17 -6.07 -12.27
N SER A 104 -7.35 -5.30 -13.34
CA SER A 104 -7.85 -5.79 -14.63
C SER A 104 -7.31 -4.94 -15.77
N GLU A 105 -7.59 -5.33 -17.01
CA GLU A 105 -7.21 -4.59 -18.21
C GLU A 105 -7.72 -3.13 -18.18
N LYS A 106 -8.84 -2.86 -17.50
CA LYS A 106 -9.38 -1.50 -17.31
C LYS A 106 -8.42 -0.56 -16.58
N ASN A 107 -7.46 -1.12 -15.85
CA ASN A 107 -6.43 -0.40 -15.13
C ASN A 107 -5.20 -0.09 -15.99
N VAL A 108 -5.17 -0.58 -17.23
CA VAL A 108 -4.06 -0.38 -18.15
C VAL A 108 -4.55 0.38 -19.39
N ARG A 109 -3.91 1.49 -19.68
CA ARG A 109 -4.19 2.31 -20.86
C ARG A 109 -2.97 2.36 -21.74
N ARG A 110 -3.16 2.03 -23.01
CA ARG A 110 -2.12 2.09 -24.03
C ARG A 110 -2.41 3.19 -25.02
N ASN A 111 -1.42 4.01 -25.31
CA ASN A 111 -1.48 5.01 -26.36
C ASN A 111 -0.19 4.95 -27.19
N GLY A 112 -0.24 4.23 -28.31
CA GLY A 112 0.93 3.93 -29.13
C GLY A 112 1.96 3.09 -28.35
N ASP A 113 3.14 3.66 -28.18
CA ASP A 113 4.23 3.03 -27.41
C ASP A 113 4.22 3.38 -25.92
N LYS A 114 3.34 4.32 -25.50
CA LYS A 114 3.18 4.71 -24.09
C LYS A 114 2.15 3.82 -23.42
N ILE A 115 2.44 3.49 -22.17
CA ILE A 115 1.55 2.72 -21.30
C ILE A 115 1.35 3.43 -19.95
N GLU A 116 0.10 3.58 -19.56
CA GLU A 116 -0.29 4.09 -18.24
C GLU A 116 -0.93 2.95 -17.46
N ILE A 117 -0.45 2.75 -16.23
CA ILE A 117 -0.97 1.74 -15.31
C ILE A 117 -1.54 2.45 -14.08
N ILE A 118 -2.84 2.30 -13.88
CA ILE A 118 -3.56 2.89 -12.76
C ILE A 118 -3.63 1.85 -11.64
N LEU A 119 -2.75 1.96 -10.66
CA LEU A 119 -2.72 1.04 -9.54
C LEU A 119 -3.87 1.28 -8.55
N PRO A 120 -4.32 0.23 -7.86
CA PRO A 120 -5.16 0.38 -6.68
C PRO A 120 -4.44 1.21 -5.62
N ASP A 121 -5.21 1.90 -4.80
CA ASP A 121 -4.67 2.68 -3.71
C ASP A 121 -4.04 1.77 -2.64
N PRO A 122 -2.92 2.16 -2.03
CA PRO A 122 -2.28 1.37 -0.99
C PRO A 122 -3.17 1.25 0.24
N LYS A 123 -3.11 0.08 0.87
CA LYS A 123 -3.71 -0.21 2.17
C LYS A 123 -2.62 -0.38 3.22
N VAL A 124 -2.97 -0.17 4.48
CA VAL A 124 -2.06 -0.35 5.62
C VAL A 124 -2.67 -1.32 6.61
N GLU A 125 -1.85 -2.22 7.12
CA GLU A 125 -2.20 -3.11 8.22
C GLU A 125 -1.23 -2.92 9.39
N LEU A 126 -1.76 -2.96 10.61
CA LEU A 126 -0.99 -3.03 11.83
C LEU A 126 -0.71 -4.51 12.12
N THR A 127 0.50 -4.98 11.79
CA THR A 127 0.85 -6.40 11.88
C THR A 127 1.33 -6.84 13.25
N GLY A 128 1.71 -5.89 14.09
CA GLY A 128 2.11 -6.16 15.48
C GLY A 128 2.12 -4.90 16.31
N SER A 129 1.77 -5.04 17.58
CA SER A 129 2.03 -4.02 18.59
C SER A 129 2.54 -4.71 19.85
N ARG A 130 3.61 -4.18 20.43
CA ARG A 130 4.22 -4.71 21.64
C ARG A 130 4.39 -3.58 22.65
N ILE A 131 4.17 -3.93 23.89
CA ILE A 131 4.45 -3.06 25.03
C ILE A 131 5.53 -3.74 25.85
N ASP A 132 6.60 -3.03 26.13
CA ASP A 132 7.57 -3.49 27.11
C ASP A 132 7.12 -3.03 28.50
N HIS A 133 6.55 -3.99 29.25
CA HIS A 133 6.07 -3.71 30.59
C HIS A 133 7.19 -3.30 31.57
N ASN A 134 8.43 -3.63 31.28
CA ASN A 134 9.59 -3.22 32.10
C ASN A 134 9.95 -1.75 31.88
N GLU A 135 9.61 -1.20 30.74
CA GLU A 135 9.85 0.21 30.42
C GLU A 135 8.71 1.14 30.84
N ILE A 136 7.61 0.61 31.34
CA ILE A 136 6.49 1.41 31.84
C ILE A 136 6.93 2.19 33.07
N LYS A 137 6.88 3.51 32.98
CA LYS A 137 7.17 4.40 34.11
C LYS A 137 5.89 4.83 34.77
N LYS A 138 5.81 4.60 36.12
CA LYS A 138 4.66 4.95 36.92
C LYS A 138 5.10 5.83 38.09
N HIS A 139 4.32 6.86 38.37
CA HIS A 139 4.39 7.64 39.60
C HIS A 139 3.01 7.66 40.24
N VAL A 140 2.91 7.16 41.43
CA VAL A 140 1.65 7.10 42.21
C VAL A 140 1.88 7.72 43.59
N SER A 141 1.12 8.75 43.90
CA SER A 141 1.19 9.39 45.21
C SER A 141 0.71 8.46 46.31
N LEU A 142 1.25 8.63 47.52
CA LEU A 142 1.06 7.72 48.65
C LEU A 142 -0.39 7.43 49.05
N ILE A 143 -1.29 8.35 48.75
CA ILE A 143 -2.72 8.23 49.09
C ILE A 143 -3.59 7.68 47.98
N ARG A 144 -2.97 7.26 46.83
CA ARG A 144 -3.67 6.73 45.67
C ARG A 144 -3.36 5.25 45.47
N SER A 145 -4.36 4.52 44.96
CA SER A 145 -4.17 3.17 44.50
C SER A 145 -3.35 3.15 43.21
N ASN A 146 -2.62 2.07 42.97
CA ASN A 146 -1.90 1.85 41.74
C ASN A 146 -2.88 1.75 40.56
N PHE A 147 -2.36 1.86 39.31
CA PHE A 147 -3.15 1.61 38.10
C PHE A 147 -3.62 0.17 38.05
N SER A 148 -4.92 -0.02 37.84
CA SER A 148 -5.50 -1.33 37.63
C SER A 148 -5.18 -1.87 36.23
N ASP A 149 -5.30 -3.18 36.04
CA ASP A 149 -5.11 -3.82 34.74
C ASP A 149 -6.11 -3.30 33.68
N ALA A 150 -7.33 -2.97 34.09
CA ALA A 150 -8.33 -2.38 33.20
C ALA A 150 -7.94 -0.97 32.72
N GLU A 151 -7.37 -0.12 33.61
CA GLU A 151 -6.83 1.18 33.21
C GLU A 151 -5.66 1.02 32.28
N MET A 152 -4.76 0.08 32.57
CA MET A 152 -3.60 -0.22 31.71
C MET A 152 -4.05 -0.65 30.32
N ALA A 153 -4.97 -1.60 30.20
CA ALA A 153 -5.50 -2.06 28.94
C ALA A 153 -6.18 -0.93 28.13
N ASN A 154 -6.86 -0.01 28.83
CA ASN A 154 -7.47 1.15 28.18
C ASN A 154 -6.42 2.12 27.61
N TYR A 155 -5.34 2.40 28.34
CA TYR A 155 -4.25 3.25 27.85
C TYR A 155 -3.52 2.62 26.66
N GLU A 156 -3.32 1.31 26.70
CA GLU A 156 -2.76 0.56 25.58
C GLU A 156 -3.65 0.66 24.34
N LYS A 157 -4.97 0.52 24.50
CA LYS A 157 -5.93 0.70 23.42
C LYS A 157 -5.88 2.12 22.83
N GLN A 158 -5.83 3.15 23.70
CA GLN A 158 -5.70 4.53 23.27
C GLN A 158 -4.39 4.77 22.51
N GLY A 159 -3.30 4.15 22.95
CA GLY A 159 -2.00 4.24 22.27
C GLY A 159 -2.02 3.64 20.88
N ARG A 160 -2.61 2.44 20.71
CA ARG A 160 -2.80 1.82 19.39
C ARG A 160 -3.67 2.69 18.48
N ALA A 161 -4.79 3.20 19.00
CA ALA A 161 -5.66 4.10 18.24
C ALA A 161 -4.92 5.38 17.81
N ALA A 162 -4.05 5.93 18.67
CA ALA A 162 -3.24 7.10 18.36
C ALA A 162 -2.17 6.80 17.28
N ILE A 163 -1.61 5.59 17.24
CA ILE A 163 -0.72 5.16 16.16
C ILE A 163 -1.50 5.06 14.84
N ILE A 164 -2.65 4.38 14.84
CA ILE A 164 -3.51 4.23 13.68
C ILE A 164 -3.91 5.60 13.11
N SER A 165 -4.37 6.52 13.95
CA SER A 165 -4.75 7.86 13.53
C SER A 165 -3.60 8.70 12.97
N SER A 166 -2.34 8.32 13.24
CA SER A 166 -1.17 8.99 12.69
C SER A 166 -0.76 8.51 11.30
N ILE A 167 -1.26 7.36 10.82
CA ILE A 167 -0.87 6.73 9.55
C ILE A 167 -0.84 7.70 8.37
N PRO A 168 -1.87 8.54 8.11
CA PRO A 168 -1.85 9.45 6.97
C PRO A 168 -0.68 10.44 6.99
N ARG A 169 -0.17 10.76 8.19
CA ARG A 169 0.91 11.73 8.40
C ARG A 169 2.30 11.11 8.45
N LEU A 170 2.41 9.77 8.50
CA LEU A 170 3.69 9.07 8.58
C LEU A 170 4.40 8.96 7.22
N GLY A 171 3.75 9.32 6.11
CA GLY A 171 4.32 9.19 4.77
C GLY A 171 4.41 7.76 4.24
N ILE A 172 3.92 6.76 4.98
CA ILE A 172 3.98 5.35 4.60
C ILE A 172 3.22 5.06 3.29
N LEU A 173 2.13 5.80 3.03
CA LEU A 173 1.33 5.64 1.81
C LEU A 173 2.09 6.14 0.57
N ASP A 174 2.80 7.25 0.67
CA ASP A 174 3.57 7.79 -0.44
C ASP A 174 4.81 6.92 -0.70
N MET A 175 5.48 6.47 0.35
CA MET A 175 6.55 5.48 0.25
C MET A 175 6.06 4.18 -0.41
N ALA A 176 4.85 3.72 -0.06
CA ALA A 176 4.26 2.53 -0.66
C ALA A 176 3.99 2.70 -2.15
N LYS A 177 3.51 3.86 -2.58
CA LYS A 177 3.28 4.17 -4.00
C LYS A 177 4.58 4.18 -4.78
N GLU A 178 5.60 4.85 -4.28
CA GLU A 178 6.92 4.93 -4.91
C GLU A 178 7.56 3.54 -5.02
N SER A 179 7.57 2.77 -3.95
CA SER A 179 8.10 1.40 -3.95
C SER A 179 7.35 0.48 -4.89
N ALA A 180 6.02 0.62 -5.02
CA ALA A 180 5.23 -0.14 -5.97
C ALA A 180 5.61 0.19 -7.43
N ALA A 181 5.81 1.47 -7.75
CA ALA A 181 6.26 1.88 -9.06
C ALA A 181 7.64 1.28 -9.38
N HIS A 182 8.60 1.41 -8.47
CA HIS A 182 9.94 0.83 -8.62
C HIS A 182 9.93 -0.70 -8.80
N ALA A 183 9.01 -1.41 -8.14
CA ALA A 183 8.89 -2.86 -8.29
C ALA A 183 8.30 -3.28 -9.64
N LEU A 184 7.35 -2.49 -10.17
CA LEU A 184 6.62 -2.86 -11.39
C LEU A 184 7.30 -2.41 -12.68
N ILE A 185 8.00 -1.27 -12.69
CA ILE A 185 8.68 -0.74 -13.89
C ILE A 185 9.60 -1.78 -14.54
N PRO A 186 10.52 -2.48 -13.82
CA PRO A 186 11.39 -3.48 -14.44
C PRO A 186 10.63 -4.66 -15.06
N MET A 187 9.49 -5.04 -14.47
CA MET A 187 8.66 -6.11 -15.01
C MET A 187 8.03 -5.68 -16.35
N ILE A 188 7.51 -4.46 -16.43
CA ILE A 188 6.87 -3.90 -17.62
C ILE A 188 7.91 -3.67 -18.73
N THR A 189 9.12 -3.24 -18.35
CA THR A 189 10.25 -3.08 -19.30
C THR A 189 10.63 -4.41 -19.95
N LYS A 190 10.63 -5.52 -19.19
CA LYS A 190 10.87 -6.85 -19.74
C LYS A 190 9.78 -7.31 -20.74
N MET A 191 8.60 -6.70 -20.69
CA MET A 191 7.53 -6.94 -21.67
C MET A 191 7.65 -6.11 -22.96
N GLY A 192 8.75 -5.35 -23.11
CA GLY A 192 9.09 -4.62 -24.33
C GLY A 192 8.74 -3.12 -24.31
N TYR A 193 8.28 -2.59 -23.18
CA TYR A 193 8.08 -1.14 -23.03
C TYR A 193 9.38 -0.46 -22.56
N LYS A 194 9.66 0.71 -23.11
CA LYS A 194 10.76 1.55 -22.61
C LYS A 194 10.33 2.23 -21.32
N GLU A 195 11.25 2.35 -20.36
CA GLU A 195 10.97 2.97 -19.06
C GLU A 195 10.38 4.38 -19.18
N GLU A 196 10.90 5.20 -20.09
CA GLU A 196 10.43 6.55 -20.41
C GLU A 196 8.96 6.62 -20.90
N ASN A 197 8.43 5.49 -21.36
CA ASN A 197 7.07 5.34 -21.87
C ASN A 197 6.10 4.72 -20.84
N ILE A 198 6.59 4.38 -19.65
CA ILE A 198 5.80 3.79 -18.59
C ILE A 198 5.36 4.86 -17.62
N THR A 199 4.07 4.99 -17.39
CA THR A 199 3.51 5.89 -16.38
C THR A 199 2.71 5.06 -15.38
N ILE A 200 3.05 5.18 -14.10
CA ILE A 200 2.29 4.54 -13.02
C ILE A 200 1.58 5.63 -12.23
N THR A 201 0.27 5.49 -12.10
CA THR A 201 -0.59 6.43 -11.39
C THR A 201 -1.42 5.74 -10.33
N PHE A 202 -1.92 6.51 -9.37
CA PHE A 202 -2.83 6.06 -8.31
C PHE A 202 -4.08 6.92 -8.34
N ARG A 203 -5.21 6.35 -7.89
CA ARG A 203 -6.51 6.99 -8.07
C ARG A 203 -6.70 8.22 -7.18
N LYS A 204 -6.07 8.25 -6.00
CA LYS A 204 -6.45 9.20 -4.95
C LYS A 204 -5.24 9.77 -4.18
N LYS A 205 -5.40 11.03 -3.72
CA LYS A 205 -4.61 11.58 -2.61
C LYS A 205 -5.38 11.29 -1.32
N PHE A 206 -4.69 10.76 -0.32
CA PHE A 206 -5.30 10.41 0.96
C PHE A 206 -5.36 11.59 1.91
N THR A 207 -6.45 11.62 2.69
CA THR A 207 -6.70 12.56 3.78
C THR A 207 -7.02 11.79 5.05
N ASP A 208 -7.06 12.46 6.20
CA ASP A 208 -7.40 11.82 7.48
C ASP A 208 -8.79 11.13 7.46
N SER A 209 -9.73 11.65 6.66
CA SER A 209 -11.06 11.04 6.48
C SER A 209 -11.07 9.71 5.73
N ASP A 210 -9.98 9.37 5.04
CA ASP A 210 -9.87 8.12 4.29
C ASP A 210 -9.30 6.96 5.12
N LEU A 211 -8.94 7.21 6.39
CA LEU A 211 -8.35 6.22 7.29
C LEU A 211 -9.10 4.89 7.33
N PRO A 212 -10.45 4.84 7.43
CA PRO A 212 -11.20 3.58 7.43
C PRO A 212 -11.06 2.77 6.14
N MET A 213 -10.79 3.44 5.01
CA MET A 213 -10.60 2.79 3.71
C MET A 213 -9.18 2.26 3.51
N ILE A 214 -8.22 2.88 4.18
CA ILE A 214 -6.79 2.54 4.11
C ILE A 214 -6.48 1.33 4.99
N LEU A 215 -7.14 1.26 6.16
CA LEU A 215 -6.94 0.17 7.11
C LEU A 215 -7.57 -1.12 6.62
N GLU A 216 -6.84 -2.22 6.76
CA GLU A 216 -7.40 -3.53 6.55
C GLU A 216 -8.19 -4.00 7.78
N ASN A 217 -9.23 -4.79 7.55
CA ASN A 217 -10.08 -5.37 8.61
C ASN A 217 -9.31 -6.26 9.60
N ASN A 218 -8.12 -6.73 9.24
CA ASN A 218 -7.23 -7.52 10.09
C ASN A 218 -6.37 -6.67 11.05
N THR A 219 -6.49 -5.35 10.99
CA THR A 219 -5.79 -4.49 11.96
C THR A 219 -6.29 -4.79 13.36
N ILE A 220 -5.34 -5.10 14.26
CA ILE A 220 -5.64 -5.45 15.67
C ILE A 220 -6.07 -4.18 16.41
N GLU A 221 -7.30 -3.74 16.17
CA GLU A 221 -7.85 -2.54 16.81
C GLU A 221 -8.36 -2.80 18.21
N ASN A 222 -8.86 -4.01 18.50
CA ASN A 222 -9.65 -4.31 19.67
C ASN A 222 -9.14 -5.48 20.53
N GLY A 223 -7.98 -6.03 20.29
CA GLY A 223 -7.49 -7.20 21.01
C GLY A 223 -8.38 -8.45 20.89
N ARG A 224 -9.33 -8.47 19.95
CA ARG A 224 -10.10 -9.66 19.58
C ARG A 224 -9.50 -10.20 18.28
N ILE A 225 -8.82 -11.31 18.40
CA ILE A 225 -8.58 -12.22 17.29
C ILE A 225 -9.98 -12.76 16.93
N GLN A 226 -10.50 -12.42 15.77
CA GLN A 226 -11.63 -13.14 15.16
C GLN A 226 -11.09 -14.32 14.39
#